data_f6a1767670878516b510953f6bf20b2f
#
_entry.id   f6a1767670878516b510953f6bf20b2f
#
_cell.length_a   1.000
_cell.length_b   1.000
_cell.length_c   1.000
_cell.angle_alpha   90.00
_cell.angle_beta   90.00
_cell.angle_gamma   90.00
#
_symmetry.space_group_name_H-M   'P 1'
#
loop_
_entity.id
_entity.type
_entity.pdbx_description
1 polymer ?
#
loop_
_entity_poly.entity_id
_entity_poly.type
_entity_poly.pdbx_seq_one_letter_code
_entity_poly.pdbx_strand_id
1 'polypeptide(L)'
;MLSQMNIPKLRKEKTTKTYHGYELEDNYAYVDQPHNIIEVLQNPEKLLPEVKKYLEENNKLTEEYFKDTKELQKKIFSEIKAKIKLNDESLKYRDDRYFYWTKTVEKGNYVKYLRQKIGSSNSEIYFDGDKEKELSGSKYFGLGGLSVSRDDRLLAYSVDLKGSEYYDIFIRDLSTNKIIEEKIRNTSGGVIWSLDSKSFFYTPLDKYHRSKKIYKHVIGNTTKEDQLIFEEKDDSFSVSISLTADEKFFVISSSDSNTIEEYFFGSREEKIKPQIFKARKKGIRYSIDSWKNYWYVHTNENALDYQMLRCSHNDVKKLDIFIPPKEETVIGGFDFLDDYIIRAEKSDAIPKLFIRNIKTNKEEELIISKEPVGSPGVSLMQKNTNTTKIRISWDSLATPGKIYEYDIVSKEKKLVKEQKVPSGHNPDDYLVERIKATAHDGRQIPITLV
;
A
#
# COMPACT_ATOMS: atom_id res chain seq x y z
N MET A 1 11.73 -39.85 3.56
CA MET A 1 10.28 -39.63 3.30
C MET A 1 9.99 -39.21 1.86
N LEU A 2 10.54 -38.10 1.34
CA LEU A 2 10.30 -37.67 -0.06
C LEU A 2 10.74 -38.69 -1.13
N SER A 3 11.79 -39.47 -0.89
CA SER A 3 12.29 -40.49 -1.81
C SER A 3 11.35 -41.69 -2.05
N GLN A 4 10.31 -41.82 -1.23
CA GLN A 4 9.32 -42.90 -1.34
C GLN A 4 7.97 -42.41 -1.90
N MET A 5 7.82 -41.10 -2.14
CA MET A 5 6.57 -40.53 -2.65
C MET A 5 6.64 -40.43 -4.18
N ASN A 6 5.54 -40.76 -4.85
CA ASN A 6 5.43 -40.59 -6.29
C ASN A 6 5.20 -39.11 -6.62
N ILE A 7 6.29 -38.40 -6.94
CA ILE A 7 6.25 -36.97 -7.29
C ILE A 7 5.63 -36.80 -8.67
N PRO A 8 4.53 -36.07 -8.81
CA PRO A 8 3.91 -35.80 -10.10
C PRO A 8 4.88 -35.11 -11.06
N LYS A 9 4.80 -35.43 -12.33
CA LYS A 9 5.67 -34.87 -13.36
C LYS A 9 4.86 -34.39 -14.55
N LEU A 10 5.20 -33.21 -15.05
CA LEU A 10 4.73 -32.74 -16.34
C LEU A 10 5.51 -33.42 -17.47
N ARG A 11 4.88 -33.59 -18.63
CA ARG A 11 5.59 -34.02 -19.84
C ARG A 11 6.60 -32.94 -20.25
N LYS A 12 7.67 -33.36 -20.89
CA LYS A 12 8.64 -32.43 -21.45
C LYS A 12 8.34 -32.22 -22.93
N GLU A 13 8.25 -30.98 -23.35
CA GLU A 13 8.10 -30.55 -24.72
C GLU A 13 9.07 -29.41 -24.99
N LYS A 14 10.16 -29.79 -25.66
CA LYS A 14 11.30 -28.88 -25.89
C LYS A 14 10.87 -27.70 -26.75
N THR A 15 11.04 -26.48 -26.22
CA THR A 15 10.92 -25.24 -26.94
C THR A 15 12.20 -24.44 -26.76
N THR A 16 12.73 -23.84 -27.83
CA THR A 16 13.90 -22.99 -27.76
C THR A 16 13.52 -21.56 -28.07
N LYS A 17 13.94 -20.62 -27.21
CA LYS A 17 13.78 -19.18 -27.41
C LYS A 17 15.14 -18.51 -27.36
N THR A 18 15.37 -17.54 -28.25
CA THR A 18 16.62 -16.77 -28.26
C THR A 18 16.43 -15.43 -27.55
N TYR A 19 17.24 -15.17 -26.52
CA TYR A 19 17.29 -13.90 -25.81
C TYR A 19 18.72 -13.36 -25.82
N HIS A 20 18.92 -12.15 -26.30
CA HIS A 20 20.23 -11.48 -26.35
C HIS A 20 21.34 -12.32 -27.00
N GLY A 21 20.97 -13.11 -28.00
CA GLY A 21 21.93 -14.01 -28.70
C GLY A 21 22.18 -15.36 -28.02
N TYR A 22 21.54 -15.63 -26.88
CA TYR A 22 21.61 -16.92 -26.19
C TYR A 22 20.37 -17.76 -26.48
N GLU A 23 20.56 -19.02 -26.82
CA GLU A 23 19.46 -19.97 -26.90
C GLU A 23 19.12 -20.52 -25.53
N LEU A 24 17.86 -20.35 -25.12
CA LEU A 24 17.32 -20.90 -23.89
C LEU A 24 16.34 -22.01 -24.21
N GLU A 25 16.65 -23.21 -23.73
CA GLU A 25 15.75 -24.35 -23.83
C GLU A 25 14.77 -24.38 -22.69
N ASP A 26 13.46 -24.41 -23.00
CA ASP A 26 12.39 -24.56 -22.06
C ASP A 26 11.54 -25.78 -22.41
N ASN A 27 11.54 -26.77 -21.52
CA ASN A 27 10.77 -28.00 -21.68
C ASN A 27 9.30 -27.86 -21.21
N TYR A 28 8.92 -26.72 -20.67
CA TYR A 28 7.61 -26.50 -20.05
C TYR A 28 6.93 -25.21 -20.52
N ALA A 29 7.38 -24.62 -21.60
CA ALA A 29 6.82 -23.38 -22.17
C ALA A 29 5.30 -23.46 -22.43
N TYR A 30 4.76 -24.66 -22.67
CA TYR A 30 3.34 -24.88 -22.88
C TYR A 30 2.49 -24.67 -21.62
N VAL A 31 3.10 -24.66 -20.43
CA VAL A 31 2.41 -24.37 -19.16
C VAL A 31 2.02 -22.89 -19.08
N ASP A 32 2.81 -22.02 -19.69
CA ASP A 32 2.46 -20.61 -19.84
C ASP A 32 1.32 -20.44 -20.85
N GLN A 33 0.25 -19.78 -20.42
CA GLN A 33 -0.96 -19.55 -21.23
C GLN A 33 -1.20 -18.04 -21.44
N PRO A 34 -0.25 -17.31 -22.07
CA PRO A 34 -0.32 -15.85 -22.14
C PRO A 34 -1.48 -15.30 -22.97
N HIS A 35 -2.09 -16.15 -23.82
CA HIS A 35 -3.17 -15.71 -24.71
C HIS A 35 -4.53 -15.56 -23.98
N ASN A 36 -4.71 -16.24 -22.87
CA ASN A 36 -5.94 -16.25 -22.10
C ASN A 36 -5.73 -16.10 -20.59
N ILE A 37 -4.66 -15.42 -20.19
CA ILE A 37 -4.28 -15.28 -18.76
C ILE A 37 -5.43 -14.73 -17.91
N ILE A 38 -6.14 -13.71 -18.35
CA ILE A 38 -7.30 -13.14 -17.63
C ILE A 38 -8.39 -14.19 -17.48
N GLU A 39 -8.69 -14.94 -18.56
CA GLU A 39 -9.72 -15.97 -18.52
C GLU A 39 -9.36 -17.10 -17.57
N VAL A 40 -8.10 -17.52 -17.55
CA VAL A 40 -7.59 -18.56 -16.65
C VAL A 40 -7.62 -18.10 -15.20
N LEU A 41 -7.14 -16.88 -14.91
CA LEU A 41 -7.16 -16.32 -13.56
C LEU A 41 -8.59 -16.15 -13.02
N GLN A 42 -9.52 -15.77 -13.87
CA GLN A 42 -10.93 -15.64 -13.50
C GLN A 42 -11.72 -16.96 -13.50
N ASN A 43 -11.20 -17.98 -14.18
CA ASN A 43 -11.83 -19.29 -14.28
C ASN A 43 -10.77 -20.40 -14.39
N PRO A 44 -10.30 -20.95 -13.26
CA PRO A 44 -9.28 -22.01 -13.25
C PRO A 44 -9.65 -23.29 -14.03
N GLU A 45 -10.94 -23.51 -14.35
CA GLU A 45 -11.38 -24.61 -15.22
C GLU A 45 -10.86 -24.48 -16.65
N LYS A 46 -10.39 -23.28 -17.03
CA LYS A 46 -9.76 -23.02 -18.35
C LYS A 46 -8.30 -23.42 -18.42
N LEU A 47 -7.70 -23.85 -17.31
CA LEU A 47 -6.35 -24.43 -17.34
C LEU A 47 -6.30 -25.64 -18.29
N LEU A 48 -5.15 -25.83 -18.94
CA LEU A 48 -4.90 -27.09 -19.66
C LEU A 48 -5.16 -28.29 -18.73
N PRO A 49 -5.90 -29.31 -19.17
CA PRO A 49 -6.28 -30.44 -18.31
C PRO A 49 -5.09 -31.11 -17.63
N GLU A 50 -3.96 -31.26 -18.34
CA GLU A 50 -2.74 -31.84 -17.77
C GLU A 50 -2.09 -30.94 -16.70
N VAL A 51 -2.12 -29.63 -16.89
CA VAL A 51 -1.61 -28.67 -15.90
C VAL A 51 -2.50 -28.68 -14.65
N LYS A 52 -3.82 -28.64 -14.83
CA LYS A 52 -4.78 -28.77 -13.74
C LYS A 52 -4.57 -30.06 -12.94
N LYS A 53 -4.48 -31.21 -13.64
CA LYS A 53 -4.21 -32.51 -13.02
C LYS A 53 -2.89 -32.50 -12.23
N TYR A 54 -1.82 -31.94 -12.81
CA TYR A 54 -0.52 -31.81 -12.15
C TYR A 54 -0.61 -31.01 -10.84
N LEU A 55 -1.31 -29.88 -10.84
CA LEU A 55 -1.52 -29.06 -9.65
C LEU A 55 -2.31 -29.80 -8.59
N GLU A 56 -3.40 -30.48 -8.97
CA GLU A 56 -4.22 -31.26 -8.04
C GLU A 56 -3.45 -32.44 -7.42
N GLU A 57 -2.63 -33.12 -8.19
CA GLU A 57 -1.78 -34.23 -7.70
C GLU A 57 -0.68 -33.72 -6.75
N ASN A 58 -0.08 -32.53 -7.01
CA ASN A 58 0.87 -31.90 -6.09
C ASN A 58 0.19 -31.46 -4.79
N ASN A 59 -1.03 -30.93 -4.85
CA ASN A 59 -1.80 -30.60 -3.64
C ASN A 59 -2.05 -31.84 -2.77
N LYS A 60 -2.45 -32.97 -3.38
CA LYS A 60 -2.63 -34.24 -2.66
C LYS A 60 -1.31 -34.74 -2.05
N LEU A 61 -0.20 -34.63 -2.79
CA LEU A 61 1.12 -35.00 -2.29
C LEU A 61 1.50 -34.13 -1.09
N THR A 62 1.24 -32.83 -1.14
CA THR A 62 1.47 -31.90 -0.03
C THR A 62 0.64 -32.26 1.19
N GLU A 63 -0.66 -32.55 1.02
CA GLU A 63 -1.54 -33.00 2.10
C GLU A 63 -1.03 -34.27 2.76
N GLU A 64 -0.59 -35.26 1.97
CA GLU A 64 -0.04 -36.52 2.47
C GLU A 64 1.30 -36.29 3.20
N TYR A 65 2.18 -35.44 2.66
CA TYR A 65 3.47 -35.11 3.29
C TYR A 65 3.29 -34.45 4.66
N PHE A 66 2.30 -33.59 4.81
CA PHE A 66 2.05 -32.84 6.05
C PHE A 66 1.01 -33.50 6.97
N LYS A 67 0.49 -34.69 6.63
CA LYS A 67 -0.60 -35.30 7.41
C LYS A 67 -0.28 -35.48 8.90
N ASP A 68 0.98 -35.87 9.20
CA ASP A 68 1.42 -36.12 10.57
C ASP A 68 1.63 -34.86 11.39
N THR A 69 1.62 -33.68 10.75
CA THR A 69 1.79 -32.37 11.40
C THR A 69 0.46 -31.68 11.70
N LYS A 70 -0.68 -32.27 11.33
CA LYS A 70 -2.00 -31.59 11.45
C LYS A 70 -2.35 -31.15 12.85
N GLU A 71 -2.03 -31.96 13.86
CA GLU A 71 -2.27 -31.58 15.27
C GLU A 71 -1.36 -30.44 15.72
N LEU A 72 -0.10 -30.43 15.28
CA LEU A 72 0.81 -29.32 15.52
C LEU A 72 0.33 -28.03 14.82
N GLN A 73 -0.13 -28.13 13.56
CA GLN A 73 -0.70 -27.00 12.83
C GLN A 73 -1.93 -26.41 13.56
N LYS A 74 -2.85 -27.26 14.03
CA LYS A 74 -4.01 -26.82 14.82
C LYS A 74 -3.58 -26.10 16.11
N LYS A 75 -2.59 -26.66 16.82
CA LYS A 75 -2.06 -26.07 18.04
C LYS A 75 -1.47 -24.69 17.77
N ILE A 76 -0.56 -24.57 16.79
CA ILE A 76 0.06 -23.30 16.39
C ILE A 76 -1.00 -22.28 15.96
N PHE A 77 -1.97 -22.70 15.12
CA PHE A 77 -3.07 -21.82 14.69
C PHE A 77 -3.89 -21.30 15.88
N SER A 78 -4.22 -22.19 16.83
CA SER A 78 -4.99 -21.81 18.02
C SER A 78 -4.21 -20.85 18.93
N GLU A 79 -2.91 -21.06 19.10
CA GLU A 79 -2.04 -20.17 19.87
C GLU A 79 -1.91 -18.78 19.21
N ILE A 80 -1.72 -18.72 17.88
CA ILE A 80 -1.66 -17.45 17.15
C ILE A 80 -3.01 -16.72 17.26
N LYS A 81 -4.12 -17.42 17.04
CA LYS A 81 -5.47 -16.84 17.13
C LYS A 81 -5.79 -16.32 18.52
N ALA A 82 -5.36 -17.01 19.57
CA ALA A 82 -5.58 -16.59 20.95
C ALA A 82 -4.85 -15.28 21.32
N LYS A 83 -3.81 -14.90 20.58
CA LYS A 83 -3.12 -13.61 20.75
C LYS A 83 -3.84 -12.43 20.12
N ILE A 84 -4.84 -12.67 19.27
CA ILE A 84 -5.52 -11.62 18.50
C ILE A 84 -6.81 -11.20 19.18
N LYS A 85 -6.98 -9.90 19.45
CA LYS A 85 -8.25 -9.33 19.89
C LYS A 85 -9.22 -9.28 18.72
N LEU A 86 -10.18 -10.20 18.66
CA LEU A 86 -11.11 -10.36 17.53
C LEU A 86 -12.14 -9.21 17.42
N ASN A 87 -12.59 -8.67 18.56
CA ASN A 87 -13.48 -7.50 18.61
C ASN A 87 -12.63 -6.25 18.86
N ASP A 88 -12.26 -5.53 17.82
CA ASP A 88 -11.44 -4.33 17.94
C ASP A 88 -11.91 -3.20 17.01
N GLU A 89 -11.57 -1.98 17.36
CA GLU A 89 -11.87 -0.78 16.58
C GLU A 89 -10.58 0.02 16.37
N SER A 90 -10.38 0.55 15.14
CA SER A 90 -9.29 1.48 14.89
C SER A 90 -9.56 2.83 15.56
N LEU A 91 -8.53 3.66 15.71
CA LEU A 91 -8.71 5.04 16.10
C LEU A 91 -9.42 5.82 14.99
N LYS A 92 -10.26 6.78 15.38
CA LYS A 92 -10.97 7.63 14.44
C LYS A 92 -10.01 8.56 13.71
N TYR A 93 -10.16 8.65 12.39
CA TYR A 93 -9.52 9.62 11.51
C TYR A 93 -10.56 10.67 11.12
N ARG A 94 -10.22 11.95 11.19
CA ARG A 94 -11.12 13.05 10.82
C ARG A 94 -10.88 13.45 9.36
N ASP A 95 -11.93 13.34 8.54
CA ASP A 95 -11.94 13.86 7.16
C ASP A 95 -13.06 14.88 7.00
N ASP A 96 -12.70 16.15 6.94
CA ASP A 96 -13.60 17.31 6.82
C ASP A 96 -14.84 17.24 7.74
N ARG A 97 -15.94 16.65 7.27
CA ARG A 97 -17.24 16.62 7.99
C ARG A 97 -17.49 15.36 8.78
N TYR A 98 -16.65 14.32 8.62
CA TYR A 98 -16.85 13.02 9.25
C TYR A 98 -15.60 12.54 9.99
N PHE A 99 -15.83 11.70 10.98
CA PHE A 99 -14.85 10.75 11.50
C PHE A 99 -15.05 9.41 10.81
N TYR A 100 -13.95 8.75 10.44
CA TYR A 100 -13.91 7.42 9.83
C TYR A 100 -13.09 6.48 10.69
N TRP A 101 -13.55 5.24 10.84
CA TRP A 101 -12.78 4.17 11.50
C TRP A 101 -13.26 2.80 11.06
N THR A 102 -12.54 1.78 11.48
CA THR A 102 -12.83 0.37 11.17
C THR A 102 -13.15 -0.41 12.43
N LYS A 103 -13.90 -1.50 12.25
CA LYS A 103 -14.25 -2.44 13.31
C LYS A 103 -14.15 -3.87 12.81
N THR A 104 -13.52 -4.74 13.61
CA THR A 104 -13.58 -6.19 13.45
C THR A 104 -14.53 -6.79 14.47
N VAL A 105 -15.15 -7.92 14.15
CA VAL A 105 -16.04 -8.66 15.04
C VAL A 105 -15.68 -10.13 15.04
N GLU A 106 -15.79 -10.80 16.18
CA GLU A 106 -15.30 -12.16 16.40
C GLU A 106 -15.84 -13.20 15.39
N LYS A 107 -17.07 -13.06 14.94
CA LYS A 107 -17.71 -13.96 13.98
C LYS A 107 -17.63 -13.45 12.54
N GLY A 108 -17.02 -12.30 12.31
CA GLY A 108 -16.80 -11.72 10.99
C GLY A 108 -15.49 -12.16 10.39
N ASN A 109 -15.44 -12.26 9.06
CA ASN A 109 -14.21 -12.51 8.30
C ASN A 109 -13.70 -11.24 7.64
N TYR A 110 -14.52 -10.19 7.59
CA TYR A 110 -14.22 -8.95 6.91
C TYR A 110 -14.42 -7.75 7.83
N VAL A 111 -13.71 -6.68 7.51
CA VAL A 111 -13.78 -5.43 8.27
C VAL A 111 -15.08 -4.69 7.96
N LYS A 112 -15.64 -4.05 9.00
CA LYS A 112 -16.72 -3.06 8.88
C LYS A 112 -16.10 -1.67 8.88
N TYR A 113 -16.56 -0.81 7.98
CA TYR A 113 -16.12 0.56 7.85
C TYR A 113 -17.24 1.50 8.33
N LEU A 114 -16.89 2.33 9.28
CA LEU A 114 -17.83 3.20 9.97
C LEU A 114 -17.47 4.66 9.75
N ARG A 115 -18.52 5.51 9.76
CA ARG A 115 -18.34 6.96 9.79
C ARG A 115 -19.33 7.60 10.77
N GLN A 116 -18.96 8.78 11.24
CA GLN A 116 -19.78 9.59 12.15
C GLN A 116 -19.66 11.05 11.76
N LYS A 117 -20.77 11.69 11.47
CA LYS A 117 -20.77 13.13 11.19
C LYS A 117 -20.30 13.92 12.41
N ILE A 118 -19.42 14.90 12.20
CA ILE A 118 -18.93 15.76 13.28
C ILE A 118 -20.10 16.49 13.93
N GLY A 119 -20.16 16.47 15.26
CA GLY A 119 -21.27 17.02 16.04
C GLY A 119 -22.47 16.08 16.22
N SER A 120 -22.47 14.89 15.58
CA SER A 120 -23.50 13.87 15.81
C SER A 120 -23.04 12.83 16.83
N SER A 121 -23.97 12.31 17.63
CA SER A 121 -23.74 11.12 18.46
C SER A 121 -23.88 9.81 17.71
N ASN A 122 -24.53 9.82 16.54
CA ASN A 122 -24.83 8.62 15.76
C ASN A 122 -23.72 8.31 14.77
N SER A 123 -23.33 7.04 14.71
CA SER A 123 -22.44 6.48 13.69
C SER A 123 -23.20 5.54 12.78
N GLU A 124 -22.69 5.35 11.58
CA GLU A 124 -23.23 4.41 10.60
C GLU A 124 -22.14 3.51 10.04
N ILE A 125 -22.47 2.26 9.70
CA ILE A 125 -21.63 1.38 8.90
C ILE A 125 -21.93 1.73 7.45
N TYR A 126 -20.97 2.33 6.75
CA TYR A 126 -21.13 2.70 5.35
C TYR A 126 -20.61 1.62 4.38
N PHE A 127 -19.84 0.65 4.91
CA PHE A 127 -19.45 -0.55 4.19
C PHE A 127 -19.23 -1.70 5.17
N ASP A 128 -19.92 -2.82 4.94
CA ASP A 128 -19.83 -4.04 5.73
C ASP A 128 -19.29 -5.17 4.84
N GLY A 129 -18.02 -5.55 5.02
CA GLY A 129 -17.40 -6.55 4.16
C GLY A 129 -18.04 -7.95 4.25
N ASP A 130 -18.53 -8.35 5.42
CA ASP A 130 -19.24 -9.64 5.57
C ASP A 130 -20.56 -9.62 4.80
N LYS A 131 -21.32 -8.53 4.89
CA LYS A 131 -22.58 -8.36 4.16
C LYS A 131 -22.34 -8.30 2.64
N GLU A 132 -21.32 -7.59 2.18
CA GLU A 132 -20.99 -7.52 0.75
C GLU A 132 -20.57 -8.89 0.22
N LYS A 133 -19.79 -9.65 1.00
CA LYS A 133 -19.44 -11.04 0.66
C LYS A 133 -20.69 -11.92 0.52
N GLU A 134 -21.63 -11.82 1.46
CA GLU A 134 -22.90 -12.56 1.42
C GLU A 134 -23.71 -12.18 0.17
N LEU A 135 -23.93 -10.89 -0.05
CA LEU A 135 -24.68 -10.37 -1.20
C LEU A 135 -24.07 -10.75 -2.55
N SER A 136 -22.75 -10.88 -2.62
CA SER A 136 -22.05 -11.28 -3.84
C SER A 136 -22.34 -12.71 -4.28
N GLY A 137 -22.74 -13.60 -3.36
CA GLY A 137 -22.92 -15.03 -3.61
C GLY A 137 -21.64 -15.77 -4.02
N SER A 138 -20.50 -15.09 -4.10
CA SER A 138 -19.23 -15.67 -4.56
C SER A 138 -18.57 -16.51 -3.46
N LYS A 139 -17.77 -17.51 -3.84
CA LYS A 139 -16.90 -18.24 -2.91
C LYS A 139 -15.74 -17.40 -2.38
N TYR A 140 -15.22 -16.51 -3.22
CA TYR A 140 -14.13 -15.59 -2.90
C TYR A 140 -14.63 -14.14 -2.86
N PHE A 141 -14.03 -13.33 -2.00
CA PHE A 141 -14.30 -11.90 -1.94
C PHE A 141 -13.02 -11.16 -1.50
N GLY A 142 -12.45 -10.38 -2.38
CA GLY A 142 -11.31 -9.50 -2.10
C GLY A 142 -11.71 -8.05 -2.27
N LEU A 143 -11.58 -7.22 -1.23
CA LEU A 143 -11.75 -5.78 -1.30
C LEU A 143 -10.44 -5.16 -1.81
N GLY A 144 -10.48 -4.49 -2.98
CA GLY A 144 -9.31 -3.85 -3.58
C GLY A 144 -9.12 -2.42 -3.11
N GLY A 145 -10.18 -1.63 -3.09
CA GLY A 145 -10.15 -0.24 -2.66
C GLY A 145 -11.50 0.23 -2.14
N LEU A 146 -11.46 1.29 -1.32
CA LEU A 146 -12.64 1.93 -0.76
C LEU A 146 -12.36 3.42 -0.57
N SER A 147 -13.08 4.28 -1.29
CA SER A 147 -12.83 5.72 -1.33
C SER A 147 -14.15 6.50 -1.37
N VAL A 148 -14.35 7.36 -0.38
CA VAL A 148 -15.52 8.25 -0.31
C VAL A 148 -15.23 9.52 -1.10
N SER A 149 -16.23 10.01 -1.86
CA SER A 149 -16.12 11.27 -2.61
C SER A 149 -15.93 12.46 -1.66
N ARG A 150 -15.39 13.56 -2.19
CA ARG A 150 -15.07 14.77 -1.40
C ARG A 150 -16.31 15.43 -0.76
N ASP A 151 -17.46 15.20 -1.35
CA ASP A 151 -18.75 15.69 -0.83
C ASP A 151 -19.43 14.70 0.14
N ASP A 152 -18.77 13.59 0.49
CA ASP A 152 -19.21 12.49 1.37
C ASP A 152 -20.50 11.77 0.92
N ARG A 153 -20.90 11.94 -0.36
CA ARG A 153 -22.14 11.35 -0.89
C ARG A 153 -21.97 10.00 -1.53
N LEU A 154 -20.85 9.81 -2.23
CA LEU A 154 -20.59 8.62 -3.04
C LEU A 154 -19.47 7.79 -2.43
N LEU A 155 -19.59 6.48 -2.55
CA LEU A 155 -18.56 5.52 -2.24
C LEU A 155 -18.13 4.82 -3.52
N ALA A 156 -16.88 4.99 -3.93
CA ALA A 156 -16.24 4.10 -4.88
C ALA A 156 -15.59 2.95 -4.11
N TYR A 157 -15.93 1.73 -4.45
CA TYR A 157 -15.29 0.54 -3.90
C TYR A 157 -15.05 -0.48 -5.00
N SER A 158 -14.03 -1.30 -4.83
CA SER A 158 -13.67 -2.30 -5.82
C SER A 158 -13.55 -3.67 -5.20
N VAL A 159 -14.00 -4.69 -5.92
CA VAL A 159 -13.95 -6.08 -5.46
C VAL A 159 -13.45 -7.02 -6.54
N ASP A 160 -12.67 -8.01 -6.11
CA ASP A 160 -12.41 -9.22 -6.87
C ASP A 160 -13.25 -10.37 -6.27
N LEU A 161 -14.06 -11.01 -7.10
CA LEU A 161 -14.94 -12.11 -6.69
C LEU A 161 -14.43 -13.49 -7.14
N LYS A 162 -13.22 -13.55 -7.71
CA LYS A 162 -12.66 -14.76 -8.33
C LYS A 162 -11.28 -15.15 -7.81
N GLY A 163 -10.57 -14.23 -7.12
CA GLY A 163 -9.18 -14.42 -6.69
C GLY A 163 -8.18 -14.15 -7.79
N SER A 164 -8.55 -13.33 -8.77
CA SER A 164 -7.75 -13.00 -9.96
C SER A 164 -6.95 -11.72 -9.83
N GLU A 165 -7.18 -10.95 -8.76
CA GLU A 165 -6.64 -9.60 -8.55
C GLU A 165 -7.02 -8.59 -9.66
N TYR A 166 -7.99 -8.94 -10.52
CA TYR A 166 -8.69 -8.00 -11.37
C TYR A 166 -9.93 -7.51 -10.63
N TYR A 167 -9.93 -6.23 -10.28
CA TYR A 167 -11.00 -5.64 -9.48
C TYR A 167 -12.02 -4.94 -10.35
N ASP A 168 -13.30 -5.14 -10.03
CA ASP A 168 -14.40 -4.38 -10.59
C ASP A 168 -14.76 -3.23 -9.65
N ILE A 169 -14.77 -1.97 -10.13
CA ILE A 169 -15.15 -0.78 -9.35
C ILE A 169 -16.65 -0.58 -9.41
N PHE A 170 -17.26 -0.28 -8.28
CA PHE A 170 -18.67 0.06 -8.10
C PHE A 170 -18.80 1.43 -7.47
N ILE A 171 -19.83 2.18 -7.85
CA ILE A 171 -20.17 3.48 -7.28
C ILE A 171 -21.50 3.35 -6.55
N ARG A 172 -21.52 3.67 -5.26
CA ARG A 172 -22.69 3.59 -4.38
C ARG A 172 -23.05 4.97 -3.85
N ASP A 173 -24.30 5.36 -3.91
CA ASP A 173 -24.83 6.51 -3.20
C ASP A 173 -25.04 6.13 -1.72
N LEU A 174 -24.35 6.84 -0.82
CA LEU A 174 -24.35 6.53 0.61
C LEU A 174 -25.64 6.92 1.32
N SER A 175 -26.47 7.76 0.72
CA SER A 175 -27.78 8.16 1.30
C SER A 175 -28.85 7.12 1.03
N THR A 176 -28.81 6.50 -0.16
CA THR A 176 -29.80 5.50 -0.60
C THR A 176 -29.28 4.08 -0.51
N ASN A 177 -27.99 3.91 -0.31
CA ASN A 177 -27.26 2.63 -0.34
C ASN A 177 -27.40 1.87 -1.68
N LYS A 178 -27.69 2.56 -2.77
CA LYS A 178 -27.86 1.96 -4.11
C LYS A 178 -26.61 2.14 -4.95
N ILE A 179 -26.29 1.10 -5.74
CA ILE A 179 -25.33 1.20 -6.84
C ILE A 179 -25.97 2.10 -7.91
N ILE A 180 -25.25 3.11 -8.37
CA ILE A 180 -25.80 4.15 -9.28
C ILE A 180 -25.30 4.03 -10.73
N GLU A 181 -24.30 3.21 -10.98
CA GLU A 181 -23.69 3.06 -12.31
C GLU A 181 -23.30 1.62 -12.60
N GLU A 182 -23.04 1.34 -13.90
CA GLU A 182 -22.38 0.11 -14.29
C GLU A 182 -20.97 0.03 -13.70
N LYS A 183 -20.56 -1.17 -13.36
CA LYS A 183 -19.23 -1.40 -12.81
C LYS A 183 -18.15 -1.24 -13.88
N ILE A 184 -17.03 -0.63 -13.49
CA ILE A 184 -15.82 -0.56 -14.29
C ILE A 184 -15.00 -1.82 -14.03
N ARG A 185 -14.72 -2.58 -15.09
CA ARG A 185 -14.15 -3.93 -14.98
C ARG A 185 -12.64 -3.95 -15.11
N ASN A 186 -12.02 -4.98 -14.54
CA ASN A 186 -10.62 -5.36 -14.75
C ASN A 186 -9.64 -4.21 -14.44
N THR A 187 -9.79 -3.61 -13.28
CA THR A 187 -8.95 -2.51 -12.82
C THR A 187 -7.97 -2.97 -11.74
N SER A 188 -7.02 -2.12 -11.38
CA SER A 188 -6.15 -2.30 -10.19
C SER A 188 -6.89 -2.13 -8.86
N GLY A 189 -8.14 -1.67 -8.89
CA GLY A 189 -8.98 -1.45 -7.72
C GLY A 189 -8.87 -0.06 -7.07
N GLY A 190 -7.82 0.70 -7.35
CA GLY A 190 -7.64 2.05 -6.81
C GLY A 190 -8.54 3.10 -7.48
N VAL A 191 -9.05 4.04 -6.68
CA VAL A 191 -9.83 5.19 -7.13
C VAL A 191 -9.35 6.47 -6.46
N ILE A 192 -9.05 7.50 -7.24
CA ILE A 192 -8.70 8.83 -6.76
C ILE A 192 -9.73 9.84 -7.24
N TRP A 193 -10.53 10.37 -6.33
CA TRP A 193 -11.57 11.36 -6.65
C TRP A 193 -11.00 12.71 -7.09
N SER A 194 -11.64 13.32 -8.07
CA SER A 194 -11.49 14.76 -8.34
C SER A 194 -12.00 15.59 -7.15
N LEU A 195 -11.47 16.81 -7.00
CA LEU A 195 -11.83 17.65 -5.85
C LEU A 195 -13.29 18.11 -5.86
N ASP A 196 -13.94 18.10 -7.02
CA ASP A 196 -15.35 18.46 -7.18
C ASP A 196 -16.33 17.28 -7.01
N SER A 197 -15.83 16.09 -6.75
CA SER A 197 -16.63 14.85 -6.61
C SER A 197 -17.39 14.39 -7.86
N LYS A 198 -17.16 15.03 -9.02
CA LYS A 198 -17.89 14.71 -10.26
C LYS A 198 -17.21 13.65 -11.10
N SER A 199 -15.98 13.32 -10.78
CA SER A 199 -15.18 12.33 -11.51
C SER A 199 -14.13 11.70 -10.62
N PHE A 200 -13.52 10.64 -11.11
CA PHE A 200 -12.36 10.02 -10.46
C PHE A 200 -11.41 9.44 -11.50
N PHE A 201 -10.18 9.16 -11.05
CA PHE A 201 -9.16 8.50 -11.85
C PHE A 201 -9.03 7.05 -11.43
N TYR A 202 -8.77 6.19 -12.40
CA TYR A 202 -8.55 4.75 -12.19
C TYR A 202 -7.56 4.19 -13.21
N THR A 203 -7.04 2.99 -12.96
CA THR A 203 -6.10 2.27 -13.84
C THR A 203 -6.68 0.91 -14.21
N PRO A 204 -7.01 0.66 -15.50
CA PRO A 204 -7.33 -0.69 -15.95
C PRO A 204 -6.04 -1.55 -15.97
N LEU A 205 -6.20 -2.84 -15.79
CA LEU A 205 -5.14 -3.83 -15.98
C LEU A 205 -5.22 -4.43 -17.38
N ASP A 206 -4.05 -4.61 -18.00
CA ASP A 206 -3.94 -5.29 -19.28
C ASP A 206 -3.98 -6.83 -19.13
N LYS A 207 -3.88 -7.56 -20.24
CA LYS A 207 -3.85 -9.03 -20.24
C LYS A 207 -2.65 -9.65 -19.52
N TYR A 208 -1.64 -8.87 -19.16
CA TYR A 208 -0.47 -9.28 -18.40
C TYR A 208 -0.53 -8.79 -16.94
N HIS A 209 -1.70 -8.34 -16.51
CA HIS A 209 -1.92 -7.83 -15.15
C HIS A 209 -1.11 -6.56 -14.84
N ARG A 210 -0.90 -5.69 -15.82
CA ARG A 210 -0.12 -4.46 -15.70
C ARG A 210 -0.98 -3.22 -15.84
N SER A 211 -0.78 -2.22 -14.99
CA SER A 211 -1.38 -0.90 -15.10
C SER A 211 -0.55 -0.02 -16.03
N LYS A 212 -1.02 0.20 -17.25
CA LYS A 212 -0.34 0.97 -18.30
C LYS A 212 -1.03 2.30 -18.60
N LYS A 213 -2.27 2.46 -18.18
CA LYS A 213 -3.12 3.58 -18.54
C LYS A 213 -3.82 4.17 -17.32
N ILE A 214 -4.04 5.48 -17.37
CA ILE A 214 -4.86 6.19 -16.40
C ILE A 214 -6.03 6.80 -17.14
N TYR A 215 -7.23 6.49 -16.68
CA TYR A 215 -8.48 7.07 -17.20
C TYR A 215 -9.14 7.96 -16.15
N LYS A 216 -9.87 8.96 -16.64
CA LYS A 216 -10.80 9.76 -15.86
C LYS A 216 -12.23 9.34 -16.22
N HIS A 217 -12.99 8.88 -15.24
CA HIS A 217 -14.40 8.57 -15.34
C HIS A 217 -15.23 9.72 -14.78
N VAL A 218 -16.26 10.15 -15.51
CA VAL A 218 -17.22 11.16 -15.07
C VAL A 218 -18.49 10.46 -14.60
N ILE A 219 -18.93 10.75 -13.37
CA ILE A 219 -20.14 10.16 -12.80
C ILE A 219 -21.35 10.41 -13.69
N GLY A 220 -22.08 9.36 -14.04
CA GLY A 220 -23.25 9.39 -14.92
C GLY A 220 -22.94 9.05 -16.38
N ASN A 221 -21.67 8.94 -16.76
CA ASN A 221 -21.27 8.55 -18.12
C ASN A 221 -21.05 7.03 -18.22
N THR A 222 -20.97 6.54 -19.44
CA THR A 222 -20.50 5.16 -19.69
C THR A 222 -18.98 5.11 -19.78
N THR A 223 -18.38 3.95 -19.50
CA THR A 223 -16.91 3.76 -19.59
C THR A 223 -16.35 3.97 -21.00
N LYS A 224 -17.20 3.96 -22.05
CA LYS A 224 -16.78 4.29 -23.42
C LYS A 224 -16.44 5.77 -23.62
N GLU A 225 -16.95 6.61 -22.74
CA GLU A 225 -16.74 8.06 -22.75
C GLU A 225 -15.57 8.48 -21.85
N ASP A 226 -14.90 7.50 -21.19
CA ASP A 226 -13.82 7.78 -20.29
C ASP A 226 -12.62 8.39 -21.01
N GLN A 227 -12.10 9.46 -20.43
CA GLN A 227 -10.97 10.19 -20.98
C GLN A 227 -9.66 9.48 -20.62
N LEU A 228 -8.88 9.09 -21.63
CA LEU A 228 -7.49 8.67 -21.43
C LEU A 228 -6.64 9.88 -21.01
N ILE A 229 -6.06 9.82 -19.81
CA ILE A 229 -5.21 10.88 -19.27
C ILE A 229 -3.74 10.62 -19.53
N PHE A 230 -3.32 9.35 -19.40
CA PHE A 230 -1.92 8.96 -19.59
C PHE A 230 -1.82 7.52 -20.08
N GLU A 231 -0.83 7.26 -20.92
CA GLU A 231 -0.48 5.91 -21.38
C GLU A 231 1.02 5.72 -21.41
N GLU A 232 1.53 4.75 -20.67
CA GLU A 232 2.91 4.30 -20.71
C GLU A 232 3.12 3.33 -21.87
N LYS A 233 4.15 3.58 -22.70
CA LYS A 233 4.45 2.77 -23.89
C LYS A 233 5.46 1.68 -23.64
N ASP A 234 6.31 1.87 -22.63
CA ASP A 234 7.33 0.87 -22.27
C ASP A 234 6.68 -0.23 -21.43
N ASP A 235 6.80 -1.48 -21.88
CA ASP A 235 6.19 -2.64 -21.23
C ASP A 235 6.82 -3.01 -19.89
N SER A 236 7.99 -2.48 -19.58
CA SER A 236 8.63 -2.68 -18.27
C SER A 236 8.12 -1.76 -17.17
N PHE A 237 7.37 -0.70 -17.53
CA PHE A 237 6.86 0.28 -16.58
C PHE A 237 5.37 0.08 -16.26
N SER A 238 4.99 0.40 -15.04
CA SER A 238 3.60 0.50 -14.58
C SER A 238 3.30 1.92 -14.13
N VAL A 239 2.01 2.30 -14.20
CA VAL A 239 1.57 3.65 -13.83
C VAL A 239 0.65 3.66 -12.62
N SER A 240 0.74 4.73 -11.85
CA SER A 240 -0.17 5.06 -10.76
C SER A 240 -0.46 6.56 -10.75
N ILE A 241 -1.51 6.96 -10.04
CA ILE A 241 -1.86 8.37 -9.84
C ILE A 241 -2.12 8.63 -8.35
N SER A 242 -1.70 9.79 -7.87
CA SER A 242 -1.92 10.26 -6.51
C SER A 242 -2.24 11.75 -6.49
N LEU A 243 -2.70 12.25 -5.35
CA LEU A 243 -2.91 13.66 -5.09
C LEU A 243 -1.81 14.14 -4.13
N THR A 244 -1.25 15.34 -4.37
CA THR A 244 -0.23 15.92 -3.50
C THR A 244 -0.78 16.26 -2.11
N ALA A 245 0.10 16.36 -1.12
CA ALA A 245 -0.26 16.62 0.28
C ALA A 245 -1.06 17.91 0.47
N ASP A 246 -0.80 18.96 -0.34
CA ASP A 246 -1.56 20.20 -0.34
C ASP A 246 -2.74 20.22 -1.33
N GLU A 247 -3.03 19.09 -1.97
CA GLU A 247 -4.11 18.89 -2.94
C GLU A 247 -4.08 19.83 -4.17
N LYS A 248 -2.94 20.46 -4.45
CA LYS A 248 -2.82 21.36 -5.61
C LYS A 248 -2.62 20.65 -6.93
N PHE A 249 -2.03 19.45 -6.89
CA PHE A 249 -1.68 18.72 -8.11
C PHE A 249 -2.05 17.24 -7.98
N PHE A 250 -2.37 16.63 -9.12
CA PHE A 250 -2.27 15.20 -9.31
C PHE A 250 -0.88 14.87 -9.83
N VAL A 251 -0.32 13.78 -9.35
CA VAL A 251 0.97 13.23 -9.77
C VAL A 251 0.76 11.86 -10.36
N ILE A 252 1.28 11.66 -11.57
CA ILE A 252 1.33 10.37 -12.26
C ILE A 252 2.75 9.85 -12.13
N SER A 253 2.90 8.66 -11.54
CA SER A 253 4.18 7.96 -11.45
C SER A 253 4.22 6.83 -12.47
N SER A 254 5.21 6.84 -13.35
CA SER A 254 5.54 5.73 -14.24
C SER A 254 6.85 5.11 -13.77
N SER A 255 6.82 3.82 -13.40
CA SER A 255 7.95 3.19 -12.72
C SER A 255 8.15 1.73 -13.07
N ASP A 256 9.41 1.33 -13.09
CA ASP A 256 9.85 -0.07 -12.99
C ASP A 256 10.45 -0.34 -11.58
N SER A 257 11.21 -1.43 -11.44
CA SER A 257 11.83 -1.80 -10.16
C SER A 257 12.87 -0.79 -9.64
N ASN A 258 13.53 -0.02 -10.50
CA ASN A 258 14.66 0.84 -10.13
C ASN A 258 14.66 2.23 -10.78
N THR A 259 13.69 2.55 -11.61
CA THR A 259 13.60 3.82 -12.35
C THR A 259 12.19 4.39 -12.21
N ILE A 260 12.09 5.70 -11.95
CA ILE A 260 10.79 6.40 -11.82
C ILE A 260 10.83 7.65 -12.70
N GLU A 261 9.71 7.93 -13.34
CA GLU A 261 9.40 9.17 -14.04
C GLU A 261 8.07 9.70 -13.57
N GLU A 262 8.00 10.96 -13.23
CA GLU A 262 6.76 11.55 -12.72
C GLU A 262 6.28 12.72 -13.58
N TYR A 263 4.96 12.77 -13.72
CA TYR A 263 4.22 13.81 -14.39
C TYR A 263 3.23 14.44 -13.40
N PHE A 264 2.86 15.68 -13.62
CA PHE A 264 1.89 16.37 -12.78
C PHE A 264 0.94 17.23 -13.62
N PHE A 265 -0.21 17.54 -13.05
CA PHE A 265 -1.17 18.52 -13.57
C PHE A 265 -1.97 19.11 -12.42
N GLY A 266 -2.50 20.32 -12.60
CA GLY A 266 -3.26 21.03 -11.56
C GLY A 266 -4.55 20.28 -11.21
N SER A 267 -4.85 20.16 -9.93
CA SER A 267 -6.00 19.39 -9.44
C SER A 267 -7.37 20.00 -9.81
N ARG A 268 -7.39 21.26 -10.25
CA ARG A 268 -8.58 22.01 -10.68
C ARG A 268 -8.57 22.33 -12.16
N GLU A 269 -7.65 21.76 -12.92
CA GLU A 269 -7.61 21.98 -14.38
C GLU A 269 -8.73 21.26 -15.09
N GLU A 270 -9.50 21.99 -15.92
CA GLU A 270 -10.54 21.43 -16.77
C GLU A 270 -9.94 20.64 -17.94
N LYS A 271 -8.89 21.16 -18.57
CA LYS A 271 -8.16 20.54 -19.66
C LYS A 271 -6.89 19.88 -19.13
N ILE A 272 -6.98 18.62 -18.80
CA ILE A 272 -5.86 17.87 -18.21
C ILE A 272 -4.79 17.63 -19.27
N LYS A 273 -3.57 18.14 -19.00
CA LYS A 273 -2.38 17.89 -19.81
C LYS A 273 -1.20 17.61 -18.87
N PRO A 274 -0.91 16.31 -18.59
CA PRO A 274 0.20 15.97 -17.74
C PRO A 274 1.53 16.56 -18.24
N GLN A 275 2.26 17.23 -17.36
CA GLN A 275 3.58 17.80 -17.60
C GLN A 275 4.61 16.93 -16.93
N ILE A 276 5.69 16.59 -17.65
CA ILE A 276 6.79 15.85 -17.08
C ILE A 276 7.54 16.72 -16.05
N PHE A 277 7.79 16.17 -14.86
CA PHE A 277 8.62 16.87 -13.87
C PHE A 277 10.10 16.74 -14.24
N LYS A 278 10.57 15.52 -14.46
CA LYS A 278 11.93 15.22 -14.90
C LYS A 278 11.93 13.91 -15.69
N ALA A 279 12.62 13.89 -16.83
CA ALA A 279 12.75 12.69 -17.66
C ALA A 279 13.47 11.56 -16.90
N ARG A 280 13.02 10.32 -17.13
CA ARG A 280 13.61 9.13 -16.51
C ARG A 280 15.08 8.95 -16.88
N LYS A 281 15.85 8.49 -15.92
CA LYS A 281 17.23 8.06 -16.10
C LYS A 281 17.38 6.70 -15.42
N LYS A 282 17.87 5.71 -16.15
CA LYS A 282 18.00 4.34 -15.63
C LYS A 282 18.72 4.30 -14.29
N GLY A 283 18.13 3.62 -13.33
CA GLY A 283 18.64 3.49 -11.96
C GLY A 283 18.35 4.69 -11.05
N ILE A 284 17.71 5.74 -11.57
CA ILE A 284 17.30 6.89 -10.76
C ILE A 284 15.83 6.77 -10.39
N ARG A 285 15.59 6.74 -9.09
CA ARG A 285 14.27 6.78 -8.48
C ARG A 285 14.05 8.15 -7.89
N TYR A 286 12.90 8.74 -8.15
CA TYR A 286 12.48 9.94 -7.46
C TYR A 286 10.97 9.96 -7.27
N SER A 287 10.52 10.66 -6.25
CA SER A 287 9.11 10.99 -6.05
C SER A 287 8.98 12.48 -5.73
N ILE A 288 7.89 13.08 -6.21
CA ILE A 288 7.57 14.47 -5.94
C ILE A 288 6.34 14.58 -5.05
N ASP A 289 6.33 15.60 -4.20
CA ASP A 289 5.13 16.03 -3.50
C ASP A 289 5.11 17.57 -3.42
N SER A 290 3.93 18.13 -3.31
CA SER A 290 3.72 19.57 -3.23
C SER A 290 3.29 19.96 -1.83
N TRP A 291 3.97 20.97 -1.27
CA TRP A 291 3.58 21.58 -0.02
C TRP A 291 3.83 23.08 -0.02
N LYS A 292 2.78 23.84 0.28
CA LYS A 292 2.75 25.31 0.30
C LYS A 292 3.18 25.89 -1.04
N ASN A 293 4.19 26.24 -1.49
CA ASN A 293 4.57 26.78 -2.81
C ASN A 293 5.84 26.11 -3.37
N TYR A 294 6.13 24.91 -2.86
CA TYR A 294 7.33 24.17 -3.21
C TYR A 294 7.00 22.74 -3.62
N TRP A 295 7.75 22.26 -4.59
CA TRP A 295 7.94 20.84 -4.82
C TRP A 295 9.04 20.31 -3.90
N TYR A 296 8.81 19.17 -3.32
CA TYR A 296 9.80 18.38 -2.59
C TYR A 296 10.06 17.12 -3.37
N VAL A 297 11.34 16.83 -3.60
CA VAL A 297 11.79 15.71 -4.44
C VAL A 297 12.65 14.79 -3.60
N HIS A 298 12.17 13.59 -3.34
CA HIS A 298 12.92 12.54 -2.69
C HIS A 298 13.60 11.70 -3.76
N THR A 299 14.92 11.56 -3.77
CA THR A 299 15.64 10.93 -4.89
C THR A 299 16.95 10.28 -4.47
N ASN A 300 17.34 9.22 -5.19
CA ASN A 300 18.66 8.62 -5.11
C ASN A 300 19.66 9.22 -6.12
N GLU A 301 19.29 10.24 -6.89
CA GLU A 301 20.21 10.89 -7.83
C GLU A 301 21.35 11.59 -7.06
N ASN A 302 22.61 11.23 -7.36
CA ASN A 302 23.81 11.65 -6.65
C ASN A 302 23.78 11.37 -5.12
N ALA A 303 22.95 10.43 -4.66
CA ALA A 303 22.76 10.10 -3.24
C ALA A 303 22.28 8.64 -3.12
N LEU A 304 23.20 7.69 -2.96
CA LEU A 304 22.88 6.25 -2.93
C LEU A 304 21.72 5.93 -1.97
N ASP A 305 21.74 6.48 -0.77
CA ASP A 305 20.76 6.28 0.30
C ASP A 305 19.74 7.42 0.37
N TYR A 306 19.48 8.07 -0.77
CA TYR A 306 18.55 9.16 -0.99
C TYR A 306 18.94 10.49 -0.34
N GLN A 307 18.31 11.52 -0.85
CA GLN A 307 18.30 12.89 -0.36
C GLN A 307 16.95 13.52 -0.66
N MET A 308 16.68 14.67 -0.07
CA MET A 308 15.51 15.48 -0.40
C MET A 308 15.94 16.82 -1.00
N LEU A 309 15.45 17.10 -2.20
CA LEU A 309 15.62 18.37 -2.87
C LEU A 309 14.33 19.18 -2.79
N ARG A 310 14.41 20.48 -3.07
CA ARG A 310 13.25 21.37 -3.09
C ARG A 310 13.40 22.39 -4.20
N CYS A 311 12.28 22.74 -4.86
CA CYS A 311 12.21 23.85 -5.79
C CYS A 311 10.87 24.59 -5.69
N SER A 312 10.81 25.82 -6.18
CA SER A 312 9.56 26.57 -6.33
C SER A 312 8.67 25.92 -7.40
N HIS A 313 7.33 26.02 -7.26
CA HIS A 313 6.40 25.62 -8.31
C HIS A 313 6.63 26.33 -9.64
N ASN A 314 7.16 27.56 -9.59
CA ASN A 314 7.42 28.39 -10.79
C ASN A 314 8.75 28.06 -11.49
N ASP A 315 9.65 27.31 -10.83
CA ASP A 315 10.95 26.97 -11.39
C ASP A 315 11.36 25.54 -10.96
N VAL A 316 10.81 24.55 -11.65
CA VAL A 316 11.08 23.12 -11.38
C VAL A 316 12.51 22.70 -11.78
N LYS A 317 13.24 23.55 -12.50
CA LYS A 317 14.62 23.24 -12.94
C LYS A 317 15.66 23.56 -11.89
N LYS A 318 15.35 24.47 -10.97
CA LYS A 318 16.28 24.91 -9.92
C LYS A 318 16.02 24.12 -8.63
N LEU A 319 16.61 22.94 -8.54
CA LEU A 319 16.51 22.05 -7.37
C LEU A 319 17.64 22.39 -6.38
N ASP A 320 17.27 22.84 -5.20
CA ASP A 320 18.17 23.06 -4.08
C ASP A 320 18.14 21.88 -3.10
N ILE A 321 19.29 21.55 -2.48
CA ILE A 321 19.34 20.51 -1.44
C ILE A 321 18.58 21.00 -0.20
N PHE A 322 17.53 20.24 0.18
CA PHE A 322 16.75 20.54 1.38
C PHE A 322 17.16 19.64 2.56
N ILE A 323 17.36 18.36 2.33
CA ILE A 323 17.96 17.40 3.26
C ILE A 323 19.08 16.69 2.51
N PRO A 324 20.36 16.94 2.88
CA PRO A 324 21.49 16.31 2.23
C PRO A 324 21.55 14.81 2.50
N PRO A 325 22.22 14.02 1.65
CA PRO A 325 22.48 12.63 1.93
C PRO A 325 23.32 12.51 3.20
N LYS A 326 23.12 11.43 3.94
CA LYS A 326 23.84 11.10 5.17
C LYS A 326 24.58 9.79 4.98
N GLU A 327 25.81 9.72 5.49
CA GLU A 327 26.59 8.49 5.45
C GLU A 327 25.88 7.36 6.21
N GLU A 328 25.86 6.17 5.66
CA GLU A 328 25.25 4.95 6.24
C GLU A 328 23.81 5.15 6.74
N THR A 329 23.07 6.09 6.11
CA THR A 329 21.71 6.43 6.52
C THR A 329 20.79 6.56 5.34
N VAL A 330 19.79 5.68 5.26
CA VAL A 330 18.73 5.76 4.27
C VAL A 330 17.74 6.84 4.68
N ILE A 331 17.57 7.87 3.85
CA ILE A 331 16.51 8.86 4.00
C ILE A 331 15.25 8.28 3.38
N GLY A 332 14.21 8.08 4.21
CA GLY A 332 12.95 7.46 3.83
C GLY A 332 11.87 8.45 3.45
N GLY A 333 10.61 7.97 3.49
CA GLY A 333 9.42 8.77 3.20
C GLY A 333 9.20 9.91 4.20
N PHE A 334 8.33 10.84 3.82
CA PHE A 334 8.01 12.02 4.61
C PHE A 334 6.52 12.38 4.53
N ASP A 335 6.05 13.10 5.55
CA ASP A 335 4.71 13.67 5.65
C ASP A 335 4.80 15.15 5.97
N PHE A 336 3.81 15.93 5.52
CA PHE A 336 3.70 17.35 5.81
C PHE A 336 2.63 17.65 6.85
N LEU A 337 2.94 18.55 7.77
CA LEU A 337 2.02 19.01 8.78
C LEU A 337 2.29 20.49 9.09
N ASP A 338 1.41 21.39 8.68
CA ASP A 338 1.56 22.84 8.80
C ASP A 338 2.99 23.31 8.40
N ASP A 339 3.79 23.74 9.36
CA ASP A 339 5.16 24.19 9.15
C ASP A 339 6.22 23.11 9.41
N TYR A 340 5.82 21.86 9.46
CA TYR A 340 6.70 20.73 9.76
C TYR A 340 6.74 19.70 8.65
N ILE A 341 7.90 19.09 8.49
CA ILE A 341 8.08 17.81 7.76
C ILE A 341 8.47 16.77 8.79
N ILE A 342 7.78 15.64 8.74
CA ILE A 342 8.11 14.46 9.50
C ILE A 342 8.65 13.44 8.52
N ARG A 343 9.85 12.93 8.76
CA ARG A 343 10.46 11.94 7.86
C ARG A 343 10.99 10.75 8.62
N ALA A 344 11.04 9.61 7.94
CA ALA A 344 11.71 8.41 8.42
C ALA A 344 13.16 8.40 7.94
N GLU A 345 14.07 7.93 8.80
CA GLU A 345 15.44 7.59 8.44
C GLU A 345 15.75 6.18 8.96
N LYS A 346 16.73 5.52 8.37
CA LYS A 346 17.21 4.22 8.84
C LYS A 346 18.72 4.21 8.86
N SER A 347 19.31 4.11 10.04
CA SER A 347 20.75 4.01 10.24
C SER A 347 21.06 2.81 11.16
N ASP A 348 22.16 2.10 10.90
CA ASP A 348 22.52 0.88 11.62
C ASP A 348 21.34 -0.12 11.72
N ALA A 349 20.53 -0.23 10.64
CA ALA A 349 19.29 -1.00 10.54
C ALA A 349 18.18 -0.61 11.57
N ILE A 350 18.30 0.54 12.25
CA ILE A 350 17.29 1.07 13.18
C ILE A 350 16.50 2.17 12.49
N PRO A 351 15.16 2.04 12.37
CA PRO A 351 14.31 3.11 11.89
C PRO A 351 14.16 4.21 12.95
N LYS A 352 14.16 5.46 12.50
CA LYS A 352 14.03 6.67 13.30
C LYS A 352 13.09 7.64 12.64
N LEU A 353 12.47 8.54 13.41
CA LEU A 353 11.65 9.63 12.92
C LEU A 353 12.29 10.97 13.28
N PHE A 354 12.28 11.91 12.34
CA PHE A 354 12.76 13.26 12.51
C PHE A 354 11.66 14.26 12.20
N ILE A 355 11.57 15.29 13.02
CA ILE A 355 10.66 16.42 12.80
C ILE A 355 11.50 17.65 12.47
N ARG A 356 11.24 18.25 11.30
CA ARG A 356 11.92 19.48 10.86
C ARG A 356 10.92 20.61 10.68
N ASN A 357 11.17 21.74 11.31
CA ASN A 357 10.43 22.97 11.04
C ASN A 357 10.92 23.59 9.74
N ILE A 358 10.02 23.78 8.76
CA ILE A 358 10.34 24.25 7.40
C ILE A 358 10.83 25.70 7.40
N LYS A 359 10.32 26.53 8.33
CA LYS A 359 10.67 27.97 8.39
C LYS A 359 12.03 28.21 9.05
N THR A 360 12.28 27.52 10.15
CA THR A 360 13.50 27.74 10.97
C THR A 360 14.62 26.77 10.64
N ASN A 361 14.34 25.72 9.88
CA ASN A 361 15.22 24.58 9.62
C ASN A 361 15.69 23.82 10.88
N LYS A 362 15.12 24.08 12.05
CA LYS A 362 15.39 23.30 13.26
C LYS A 362 14.83 21.89 13.10
N GLU A 363 15.63 20.94 13.50
CA GLU A 363 15.33 19.52 13.37
C GLU A 363 15.60 18.79 14.68
N GLU A 364 14.77 17.80 15.01
CA GLU A 364 14.93 16.93 16.17
C GLU A 364 14.53 15.49 15.84
N GLU A 365 15.18 14.53 16.48
CA GLU A 365 14.76 13.13 16.47
C GLU A 365 13.56 12.94 17.43
N LEU A 366 12.53 12.24 16.98
CA LEU A 366 11.38 11.89 17.79
C LEU A 366 11.63 10.57 18.52
N ILE A 367 12.05 10.66 19.78
CA ILE A 367 12.29 9.50 20.63
C ILE A 367 10.98 9.05 21.28
N ILE A 368 10.50 7.85 20.90
CA ILE A 368 9.21 7.31 21.36
C ILE A 368 9.39 6.39 22.57
N SER A 369 10.42 5.56 22.57
CA SER A 369 10.72 4.57 23.59
C SER A 369 12.21 4.57 23.92
N LYS A 370 12.55 4.01 25.09
CA LYS A 370 13.93 3.76 25.51
C LYS A 370 14.45 2.39 25.08
N GLU A 371 13.60 1.56 24.49
CA GLU A 371 14.03 0.26 23.97
C GLU A 371 15.06 0.46 22.85
N PRO A 372 16.08 -0.38 22.76
CA PRO A 372 17.20 -0.19 21.83
C PRO A 372 16.80 -0.36 20.37
N VAL A 373 15.74 -1.13 20.10
CA VAL A 373 15.22 -1.40 18.75
C VAL A 373 13.70 -1.47 18.78
N GLY A 374 13.07 -0.81 17.85
CA GLY A 374 11.62 -0.88 17.61
C GLY A 374 11.25 -0.26 16.27
N SER A 375 9.97 -0.29 15.97
CA SER A 375 9.40 0.20 14.72
C SER A 375 8.57 1.45 14.99
N PRO A 376 9.16 2.66 14.88
CA PRO A 376 8.39 3.89 14.99
C PRO A 376 7.59 4.12 13.70
N GLY A 377 6.36 4.59 13.84
CA GLY A 377 5.53 5.03 12.73
C GLY A 377 4.86 6.37 13.02
N VAL A 378 4.48 7.07 11.98
CA VAL A 378 3.69 8.29 12.09
C VAL A 378 2.45 8.20 11.23
N SER A 379 1.38 8.83 11.67
CA SER A 379 0.17 9.02 10.87
C SER A 379 -0.52 10.32 11.24
N LEU A 380 -1.16 10.94 10.25
CA LEU A 380 -1.99 12.10 10.47
C LEU A 380 -3.29 11.69 11.18
N MET A 381 -3.77 12.54 12.08
CA MET A 381 -5.04 12.33 12.81
C MET A 381 -6.23 12.80 11.98
N GLN A 382 -5.99 13.66 11.03
CA GLN A 382 -6.99 14.33 10.22
C GLN A 382 -6.43 14.74 8.85
N LYS A 383 -7.34 14.92 7.90
CA LYS A 383 -7.00 15.41 6.54
C LYS A 383 -6.48 16.85 6.56
N ASN A 384 -7.08 17.71 7.36
CA ASN A 384 -6.59 19.08 7.52
C ASN A 384 -5.26 19.06 8.26
N THR A 385 -4.19 19.37 7.55
CA THR A 385 -2.81 19.37 8.07
C THR A 385 -2.43 20.65 8.82
N ASN A 386 -3.34 21.64 8.94
CA ASN A 386 -3.14 22.84 9.75
C ASN A 386 -3.33 22.50 11.26
N THR A 387 -2.43 21.68 11.77
CA THR A 387 -2.40 21.20 13.15
C THR A 387 -0.96 20.86 13.54
N THR A 388 -0.69 20.82 14.84
CA THR A 388 0.60 20.35 15.40
C THR A 388 0.51 18.93 15.96
N LYS A 389 -0.67 18.28 15.82
CA LYS A 389 -0.94 16.97 16.41
C LYS A 389 -0.84 15.85 15.39
N ILE A 390 -0.12 14.81 15.78
CA ILE A 390 0.06 13.57 15.02
C ILE A 390 -0.23 12.35 15.89
N ARG A 391 -0.37 11.20 15.26
CA ARG A 391 -0.26 9.90 15.93
C ARG A 391 1.11 9.31 15.66
N ILE A 392 1.73 8.84 16.70
CA ILE A 392 2.95 8.05 16.61
C ILE A 392 2.66 6.63 17.10
N SER A 393 3.09 5.65 16.32
CA SER A 393 3.03 4.24 16.70
C SER A 393 4.41 3.76 17.09
N TRP A 394 4.43 2.76 17.95
CA TRP A 394 5.64 2.07 18.37
C TRP A 394 5.32 0.63 18.67
N ASP A 395 6.14 -0.27 18.16
CA ASP A 395 6.21 -1.67 18.58
C ASP A 395 7.66 -2.15 18.57
N SER A 396 7.92 -3.23 19.27
CA SER A 396 9.20 -3.91 19.27
C SER A 396 9.01 -5.42 19.25
N LEU A 397 10.10 -6.18 19.28
CA LEU A 397 10.04 -7.63 19.38
C LEU A 397 9.42 -8.10 20.70
N ALA A 398 9.52 -7.29 21.78
CA ALA A 398 8.93 -7.60 23.08
C ALA A 398 7.68 -6.78 23.39
N THR A 399 7.55 -5.55 22.88
CA THR A 399 6.45 -4.63 23.22
C THR A 399 5.39 -4.65 22.16
N PRO A 400 4.13 -5.05 22.48
CA PRO A 400 2.98 -4.93 21.58
C PRO A 400 2.72 -3.49 21.13
N GLY A 401 2.12 -3.33 19.96
CA GLY A 401 1.89 -2.04 19.32
C GLY A 401 1.18 -1.04 20.24
N LYS A 402 1.76 0.15 20.35
CA LYS A 402 1.22 1.31 21.08
C LYS A 402 1.03 2.47 20.15
N ILE A 403 -0.07 3.22 20.31
CA ILE A 403 -0.33 4.44 19.54
C ILE A 403 -0.51 5.59 20.53
N TYR A 404 0.23 6.64 20.29
CA TYR A 404 0.21 7.87 21.05
C TYR A 404 -0.33 9.02 20.19
N GLU A 405 -1.08 9.91 20.79
CA GLU A 405 -1.28 11.26 20.26
C GLU A 405 -0.15 12.15 20.78
N TYR A 406 0.47 12.89 19.88
CA TYR A 406 1.63 13.71 20.15
C TYR A 406 1.45 15.10 19.56
N ASP A 407 1.70 16.13 20.36
CA ASP A 407 1.73 17.51 19.90
C ASP A 407 3.19 17.96 19.72
N ILE A 408 3.53 18.33 18.49
CA ILE A 408 4.91 18.70 18.10
C ILE A 408 5.40 19.95 18.87
N VAL A 409 4.52 20.86 19.20
CA VAL A 409 4.88 22.14 19.86
C VAL A 409 4.99 21.97 21.37
N SER A 410 3.94 21.45 22.01
CA SER A 410 3.92 21.26 23.46
C SER A 410 4.71 20.05 23.95
N LYS A 411 5.07 19.13 23.04
CA LYS A 411 5.73 17.84 23.33
C LYS A 411 4.88 16.89 24.17
N GLU A 412 3.60 17.19 24.34
CA GLU A 412 2.67 16.35 25.08
C GLU A 412 2.48 15.02 24.31
N LYS A 413 2.65 13.92 25.00
CA LYS A 413 2.49 12.55 24.46
C LYS A 413 1.48 11.80 25.32
N LYS A 414 0.38 11.35 24.72
CA LYS A 414 -0.70 10.61 25.38
C LYS A 414 -0.91 9.26 24.71
N LEU A 415 -0.80 8.16 25.47
CA LEU A 415 -1.18 6.82 24.99
C LEU A 415 -2.69 6.77 24.74
N VAL A 416 -3.10 6.45 23.52
CA VAL A 416 -4.52 6.38 23.12
C VAL A 416 -4.97 4.99 22.68
N LYS A 417 -4.04 4.12 22.30
CA LYS A 417 -4.34 2.72 22.01
C LYS A 417 -3.12 1.84 22.29
N GLU A 418 -3.38 0.66 22.82
CA GLU A 418 -2.39 -0.40 23.00
C GLU A 418 -2.97 -1.71 22.49
N GLN A 419 -2.18 -2.44 21.71
CA GLN A 419 -2.56 -3.76 21.24
C GLN A 419 -2.68 -4.71 22.44
N LYS A 420 -3.87 -5.26 22.63
CA LYS A 420 -4.09 -6.28 23.65
C LYS A 420 -3.76 -7.66 23.11
N VAL A 421 -3.13 -8.47 23.95
CA VAL A 421 -2.83 -9.89 23.70
C VAL A 421 -3.70 -10.72 24.64
N PRO A 422 -4.89 -11.19 24.22
CA PRO A 422 -5.87 -11.84 25.12
C PRO A 422 -5.34 -13.09 25.82
N SER A 423 -4.45 -13.85 25.19
CA SER A 423 -3.78 -15.01 25.81
C SER A 423 -2.72 -14.68 26.86
N GLY A 424 -2.48 -13.39 27.11
CA GLY A 424 -1.45 -12.92 28.01
C GLY A 424 -0.10 -12.64 27.32
N HIS A 425 0.52 -11.56 27.70
CA HIS A 425 1.88 -11.17 27.34
C HIS A 425 2.39 -10.11 28.31
N ASN A 426 3.58 -10.27 28.81
CA ASN A 426 4.27 -9.27 29.63
C ASN A 426 5.60 -8.92 28.96
N PRO A 427 5.78 -7.68 28.45
CA PRO A 427 7.05 -7.25 27.85
C PRO A 427 8.26 -7.38 28.79
N ASP A 428 8.05 -7.26 30.09
CA ASP A 428 9.13 -7.33 31.09
C ASP A 428 9.73 -8.73 31.25
N ASP A 429 9.08 -9.76 30.68
CA ASP A 429 9.60 -11.14 30.67
C ASP A 429 10.68 -11.33 29.58
N TYR A 430 10.93 -10.30 28.76
CA TYR A 430 11.84 -10.34 27.62
C TYR A 430 12.92 -9.25 27.75
N LEU A 431 14.14 -9.60 27.37
CA LEU A 431 15.23 -8.66 27.21
C LEU A 431 15.53 -8.48 25.74
N VAL A 432 15.41 -7.25 25.24
CA VAL A 432 15.80 -6.91 23.86
C VAL A 432 17.22 -6.34 23.88
N GLU A 433 18.14 -7.02 23.21
CA GLU A 433 19.54 -6.63 23.12
C GLU A 433 19.95 -6.40 21.67
N ARG A 434 20.95 -5.54 21.52
CA ARG A 434 21.58 -5.31 20.24
C ARG A 434 23.07 -5.59 20.35
N ILE A 435 23.53 -6.56 19.59
CA ILE A 435 24.93 -6.94 19.50
C ILE A 435 25.45 -6.77 18.08
N LYS A 436 26.74 -6.84 17.89
CA LYS A 436 27.39 -6.82 16.58
C LYS A 436 28.25 -8.06 16.38
N ALA A 437 28.16 -8.67 15.21
CA ALA A 437 29.02 -9.76 14.79
C ALA A 437 29.95 -9.26 13.69
N THR A 438 31.22 -9.65 13.74
CA THR A 438 32.19 -9.31 12.70
C THR A 438 32.04 -10.25 11.52
N ALA A 439 31.73 -9.73 10.33
CA ALA A 439 31.69 -10.50 9.08
C ALA A 439 33.11 -10.81 8.56
N HIS A 440 33.22 -11.72 7.58
CA HIS A 440 34.50 -12.14 7.02
C HIS A 440 35.30 -10.99 6.36
N ASP A 441 34.63 -9.92 5.91
CA ASP A 441 35.24 -8.70 5.36
C ASP A 441 35.52 -7.62 6.44
N GLY A 442 35.39 -7.95 7.73
CA GLY A 442 35.64 -7.06 8.86
C GLY A 442 34.47 -6.14 9.23
N ARG A 443 33.37 -6.12 8.46
CA ARG A 443 32.18 -5.28 8.75
C ARG A 443 31.44 -5.77 9.99
N GLN A 444 30.93 -4.81 10.75
CA GLN A 444 30.12 -5.08 11.93
C GLN A 444 28.64 -5.25 11.54
N ILE A 445 28.14 -6.48 11.60
CA ILE A 445 26.75 -6.81 11.29
C ILE A 445 25.91 -6.67 12.56
N PRO A 446 24.90 -5.77 12.57
CA PRO A 446 24.04 -5.62 13.71
C PRO A 446 23.06 -6.80 13.84
N ILE A 447 22.92 -7.32 15.07
CA ILE A 447 22.01 -8.41 15.41
C ILE A 447 21.12 -7.95 16.54
N THR A 448 19.81 -8.11 16.39
CA THR A 448 18.83 -7.89 17.47
C THR A 448 18.45 -9.25 18.05
N LEU A 449 18.52 -9.39 19.36
CA LEU A 449 18.17 -10.57 20.13
C LEU A 449 16.98 -10.26 21.03
N VAL A 450 16.16 -11.28 21.28
CA VAL A 450 15.12 -11.30 22.30
C VAL A 450 15.25 -12.57 23.13
#